data_27ff2cdf85bd6b7642a4acff483e3477
#
_entry.id   27ff2cdf85bd6b7642a4acff483e3477
#
_cell.length_a   1.000
_cell.length_b   1.000
_cell.length_c   1.000
_cell.angle_alpha   90.00
_cell.angle_beta   90.00
_cell.angle_gamma   90.00
#
_symmetry.space_group_name_H-M   'P 1'
#
loop_
_entity.id
_entity.type
_entity.pdbx_description
1 polymer ?
#
loop_
_entity_poly.entity_id
_entity_poly.type
_entity_poly.pdbx_seq_one_letter_code
_entity_poly.pdbx_strand_id
1 'polypeptide(L)'
;MHGSTPGLMTLADFEVLLERSAEKLELLEGEVLAFAGASVAHGMLCTRLVTVVNAATKPPCQTFTSDVAVRIANRASYVFPDVSHTCEQLDTNATAIVAPDLVIEVISPESKTRDRSEKLDTYRSIPSVMEYVLVDSRRVWVCVFRRMPGGVWNDAVYGIDETVDVHTVGISIPVSELYAGTGRLLAAERP
;
A
#
# COMPACT_ATOMS: atom_id res chain seq x y z
N MET A 1 41.41 -3.79 -0.89
CA MET A 1 40.30 -2.90 -0.56
C MET A 1 39.10 -3.79 -0.28
N HIS A 2 38.75 -3.97 1.00
CA HIS A 2 37.58 -4.76 1.36
C HIS A 2 36.38 -3.83 1.22
N GLY A 3 35.58 -4.05 0.18
CA GLY A 3 34.27 -3.43 0.07
C GLY A 3 33.38 -4.03 1.16
N SER A 4 33.13 -3.26 2.22
CA SER A 4 32.07 -3.58 3.17
C SER A 4 30.75 -3.49 2.41
N THR A 5 30.03 -4.60 2.35
CA THR A 5 28.61 -4.62 1.99
C THR A 5 27.93 -3.61 2.95
N PRO A 6 27.15 -2.63 2.46
CA PRO A 6 26.39 -1.76 3.35
C PRO A 6 25.53 -2.66 4.25
N GLY A 7 25.74 -2.58 5.56
CA GLY A 7 24.88 -3.33 6.50
C GLY A 7 23.44 -2.83 6.37
N LEU A 8 22.48 -3.74 6.50
CA LEU A 8 21.06 -3.41 6.55
C LEU A 8 20.81 -2.47 7.73
N MET A 9 19.98 -1.45 7.52
CA MET A 9 19.63 -0.47 8.55
C MET A 9 18.62 -1.06 9.54
N THR A 10 18.78 -0.78 10.82
CA THR A 10 17.77 -1.14 11.82
C THR A 10 16.61 -0.14 11.83
N LEU A 11 15.45 -0.56 12.33
CA LEU A 11 14.32 0.36 12.53
C LEU A 11 14.68 1.57 13.39
N ALA A 12 15.41 1.35 14.48
CA ALA A 12 15.80 2.43 15.39
C ALA A 12 16.71 3.46 14.71
N ASP A 13 17.68 3.00 13.93
CA ASP A 13 18.56 3.91 13.17
C ASP A 13 17.79 4.66 12.08
N PHE A 14 16.81 3.98 11.45
CA PHE A 14 15.95 4.59 10.44
C PHE A 14 15.03 5.66 11.03
N GLU A 15 14.41 5.42 12.18
CA GLU A 15 13.57 6.40 12.86
C GLU A 15 14.37 7.67 13.20
N VAL A 16 15.62 7.53 13.65
CA VAL A 16 16.54 8.68 13.85
C VAL A 16 16.89 9.36 12.52
N LEU A 17 17.06 8.61 11.44
CA LEU A 17 17.30 9.17 10.11
C LEU A 17 16.11 10.00 9.64
N LEU A 18 14.88 9.50 9.80
CA LEU A 18 13.65 10.20 9.41
C LEU A 18 13.49 11.56 10.10
N GLU A 19 13.80 11.66 11.40
CA GLU A 19 13.72 12.93 12.13
C GLU A 19 14.63 14.02 11.55
N ARG A 20 15.68 13.63 10.83
CA ARG A 20 16.72 14.53 10.29
C ARG A 20 16.62 14.71 8.78
N SER A 21 15.85 13.87 8.11
CA SER A 21 15.71 13.91 6.66
C SER A 21 14.65 14.92 6.25
N ALA A 22 14.99 15.73 5.22
CA ALA A 22 14.01 16.55 4.52
C ALA A 22 13.26 15.74 3.41
N GLU A 23 13.74 14.54 3.12
CA GLU A 23 13.18 13.66 2.08
C GLU A 23 12.28 12.61 2.73
N LYS A 24 11.22 12.24 2.02
CA LYS A 24 10.38 11.11 2.40
C LYS A 24 11.11 9.82 2.06
N LEU A 25 11.43 9.03 3.06
CA LEU A 25 12.16 7.77 2.93
C LEU A 25 11.30 6.62 3.42
N GLU A 26 11.49 5.43 2.84
CA GLU A 26 10.98 4.15 3.36
C GLU A 26 12.16 3.28 3.81
N LEU A 27 11.90 2.40 4.77
CA LEU A 27 12.75 1.27 5.08
C LEU A 27 12.00 -0.01 4.69
N LEU A 28 12.58 -0.81 3.82
CA LEU A 28 12.02 -2.10 3.43
C LEU A 28 13.08 -3.19 3.62
N GLU A 29 12.81 -4.16 4.50
CA GLU A 29 13.73 -5.26 4.82
C GLU A 29 15.16 -4.76 5.19
N GLY A 30 15.26 -3.58 5.81
CA GLY A 30 16.52 -2.95 6.17
C GLY A 30 17.18 -2.11 5.07
N GLU A 31 16.60 -2.02 3.88
CA GLU A 31 17.06 -1.14 2.81
C GLU A 31 16.33 0.20 2.83
N VAL A 32 17.08 1.31 2.79
CA VAL A 32 16.52 2.67 2.72
C VAL A 32 16.20 3.03 1.28
N LEU A 33 14.98 3.47 1.06
CA LEU A 33 14.44 3.81 -0.25
C LEU A 33 13.94 5.25 -0.24
N ALA A 34 14.29 6.02 -1.27
CA ALA A 34 13.74 7.34 -1.48
C ALA A 34 12.46 7.28 -2.34
N PHE A 35 11.49 8.14 -2.01
CA PHE A 35 10.29 8.27 -2.82
C PHE A 35 10.60 8.93 -4.16
N ALA A 36 10.16 8.29 -5.25
CA ALA A 36 10.05 8.94 -6.54
C ALA A 36 8.73 9.73 -6.63
N GLY A 37 8.72 10.77 -7.45
CA GLY A 37 7.49 11.54 -7.70
C GLY A 37 6.39 10.69 -8.33
N ALA A 38 5.13 11.03 -8.04
CA ALA A 38 3.95 10.34 -8.55
C ALA A 38 3.35 11.04 -9.77
N SER A 39 2.72 10.28 -10.67
CA SER A 39 1.97 10.86 -11.80
C SER A 39 0.60 11.38 -11.37
N VAL A 40 -0.01 12.26 -12.18
CA VAL A 40 -1.39 12.73 -11.94
C VAL A 40 -2.37 11.56 -11.85
N ALA A 41 -2.24 10.55 -12.73
CA ALA A 41 -3.09 9.36 -12.70
C ALA A 41 -2.95 8.58 -11.38
N HIS A 42 -1.73 8.45 -10.86
CA HIS A 42 -1.49 7.87 -9.53
C HIS A 42 -2.25 8.65 -8.45
N GLY A 43 -2.06 9.98 -8.38
CA GLY A 43 -2.74 10.81 -7.39
C GLY A 43 -4.27 10.75 -7.49
N MET A 44 -4.84 10.66 -8.70
CA MET A 44 -6.29 10.48 -8.90
C MET A 44 -6.78 9.14 -8.32
N LEU A 45 -6.03 8.05 -8.54
CA LEU A 45 -6.36 6.73 -8.00
C LEU A 45 -6.26 6.72 -6.47
N CYS A 46 -5.18 7.25 -5.89
CA CYS A 46 -5.03 7.37 -4.44
C CYS A 46 -6.20 8.15 -3.81
N THR A 47 -6.56 9.29 -4.39
CA THR A 47 -7.67 10.12 -3.89
C THR A 47 -8.99 9.36 -3.90
N ARG A 48 -9.30 8.59 -4.96
CA ARG A 48 -10.52 7.79 -5.02
C ARG A 48 -10.50 6.66 -4.01
N LEU A 49 -9.40 5.92 -3.95
CA LEU A 49 -9.26 4.79 -3.04
C LEU A 49 -9.43 5.24 -1.59
N VAL A 50 -8.72 6.28 -1.15
CA VAL A 50 -8.87 6.79 0.21
C VAL A 50 -10.30 7.28 0.47
N THR A 51 -10.95 7.91 -0.51
CA THR A 51 -12.33 8.42 -0.36
C THR A 51 -13.32 7.28 -0.15
N VAL A 52 -13.28 6.24 -0.98
CA VAL A 52 -14.25 5.13 -0.89
C VAL A 52 -14.00 4.27 0.34
N VAL A 53 -12.73 4.01 0.70
CA VAL A 53 -12.38 3.27 1.91
C VAL A 53 -12.80 4.04 3.15
N ASN A 54 -12.47 5.34 3.24
CA ASN A 54 -12.82 6.18 4.38
C ASN A 54 -14.35 6.33 4.54
N ALA A 55 -15.11 6.43 3.44
CA ALA A 55 -16.56 6.50 3.49
C ALA A 55 -17.22 5.24 4.07
N ALA A 56 -16.59 4.09 3.93
CA ALA A 56 -17.04 2.82 4.48
C ALA A 56 -16.50 2.56 5.90
N THR A 57 -15.44 3.24 6.30
CA THR A 57 -14.78 3.08 7.59
C THR A 57 -15.69 3.55 8.72
N LYS A 58 -15.83 2.73 9.76
CA LYS A 58 -16.66 3.03 10.94
C LYS A 58 -15.81 3.03 12.21
N PRO A 59 -16.10 3.94 13.16
CA PRO A 59 -15.41 3.94 14.44
C PRO A 59 -15.45 2.55 15.12
N PRO A 60 -14.37 2.11 15.79
CA PRO A 60 -13.15 2.86 16.07
C PRO A 60 -12.11 2.88 14.95
N CYS A 61 -12.38 2.22 13.82
CA CYS A 61 -11.44 2.07 12.71
C CYS A 61 -11.14 3.41 12.03
N GLN A 62 -9.98 3.49 11.39
CA GLN A 62 -9.48 4.69 10.70
C GLN A 62 -8.83 4.31 9.35
N THR A 63 -8.90 5.23 8.40
CA THR A 63 -8.23 5.14 7.09
C THR A 63 -7.17 6.23 7.02
N PHE A 64 -5.99 5.88 6.51
CA PHE A 64 -4.86 6.79 6.35
C PHE A 64 -4.37 6.84 4.91
N THR A 65 -3.76 7.98 4.57
CA THR A 65 -2.96 8.19 3.36
C THR A 65 -1.50 7.87 3.64
N SER A 66 -0.65 8.02 2.64
CA SER A 66 0.80 7.82 2.75
C SER A 66 1.51 8.82 3.70
N ASP A 67 0.78 9.57 4.52
CA ASP A 67 1.35 10.44 5.56
C ASP A 67 1.52 9.69 6.89
N VAL A 68 0.86 8.54 7.06
CA VAL A 68 1.02 7.66 8.22
C VAL A 68 1.68 6.36 7.78
N ALA A 69 2.77 6.03 8.42
CA ALA A 69 3.52 4.84 8.09
C ALA A 69 2.91 3.55 8.67
N VAL A 70 3.30 2.42 8.10
CA VAL A 70 3.15 1.09 8.70
C VAL A 70 4.52 0.63 9.18
N ARG A 71 4.65 0.40 10.49
CA ARG A 71 5.87 -0.07 11.15
C ARG A 71 5.83 -1.58 11.36
N ILE A 72 6.78 -2.29 10.78
CA ILE A 72 6.80 -3.77 10.73
C ILE A 72 8.10 -4.27 11.37
N ALA A 73 8.05 -4.50 12.68
CA ALA A 73 9.25 -4.75 13.48
C ALA A 73 9.97 -6.06 13.09
N ASN A 74 9.23 -7.14 12.82
CA ASN A 74 9.78 -8.46 12.46
C ASN A 74 10.40 -8.50 11.05
N ARG A 75 10.25 -7.43 10.26
CA ARG A 75 10.80 -7.30 8.90
C ARG A 75 11.74 -6.10 8.75
N ALA A 76 12.12 -5.45 9.85
CA ALA A 76 12.90 -4.21 9.81
C ALA A 76 12.38 -3.24 8.73
N SER A 77 11.05 -3.01 8.70
CA SER A 77 10.39 -2.22 7.66
C SER A 77 9.55 -1.09 8.26
N TYR A 78 9.61 0.07 7.59
CA TYR A 78 8.84 1.27 7.91
C TYR A 78 8.43 1.89 6.57
N VAL A 79 7.19 1.66 6.15
CA VAL A 79 6.71 1.95 4.80
C VAL A 79 5.49 2.86 4.84
N PHE A 80 5.26 3.60 3.76
CA PHE A 80 4.15 4.56 3.65
C PHE A 80 3.20 4.14 2.52
N PRO A 81 2.28 3.20 2.76
CA PRO A 81 1.34 2.77 1.73
C PRO A 81 0.43 3.92 1.28
N ASP A 82 -0.02 3.90 0.03
CA ASP A 82 -0.91 4.94 -0.51
C ASP A 82 -2.23 5.02 0.24
N VAL A 83 -2.77 3.87 0.69
CA VAL A 83 -3.92 3.79 1.61
C VAL A 83 -3.69 2.67 2.60
N SER A 84 -3.94 2.95 3.87
CA SER A 84 -4.00 1.92 4.91
C SER A 84 -5.26 2.10 5.78
N HIS A 85 -5.76 0.98 6.30
CA HIS A 85 -6.90 0.95 7.22
C HIS A 85 -6.52 0.12 8.42
N THR A 86 -7.02 0.51 9.59
CA THR A 86 -6.81 -0.23 10.84
C THR A 86 -7.97 -0.02 11.80
N CYS A 87 -8.21 -1.02 12.65
CA CYS A 87 -9.13 -0.94 13.79
C CYS A 87 -8.38 -1.03 15.14
N GLU A 88 -7.06 -0.88 15.14
CA GLU A 88 -6.29 -0.84 16.39
C GLU A 88 -6.59 0.42 17.22
N GLN A 89 -6.31 0.35 18.52
CA GLN A 89 -6.36 1.53 19.36
C GLN A 89 -5.16 2.43 19.07
N LEU A 90 -5.43 3.65 18.62
CA LEU A 90 -4.41 4.59 18.14
C LEU A 90 -3.95 5.55 19.23
N ASP A 91 -2.64 5.76 19.29
CA ASP A 91 -2.07 6.99 19.84
C ASP A 91 -2.06 8.05 18.72
N THR A 92 -2.83 9.11 18.88
CA THR A 92 -2.95 10.19 17.88
C THR A 92 -1.67 11.01 17.69
N ASN A 93 -0.65 10.82 18.52
CA ASN A 93 0.68 11.43 18.35
C ASN A 93 1.66 10.48 17.64
N ALA A 94 1.30 9.22 17.44
CA ALA A 94 2.15 8.29 16.71
C ALA A 94 2.24 8.66 15.22
N THR A 95 3.39 8.39 14.61
CA THR A 95 3.65 8.61 13.18
C THR A 95 3.46 7.35 12.34
N ALA A 96 3.20 6.22 13.01
CA ALA A 96 3.02 4.92 12.37
C ALA A 96 1.96 4.08 13.07
N ILE A 97 1.27 3.25 12.30
CA ILE A 97 0.42 2.16 12.78
C ILE A 97 1.19 0.83 12.73
N VAL A 98 0.76 -0.16 13.51
CA VAL A 98 1.44 -1.46 13.58
C VAL A 98 0.54 -2.65 13.22
N ALA A 99 -0.76 -2.43 13.19
CA ALA A 99 -1.74 -3.49 12.92
C ALA A 99 -2.77 -3.06 11.84
N PRO A 100 -2.33 -2.71 10.61
CA PRO A 100 -3.27 -2.50 9.51
C PRO A 100 -3.99 -3.80 9.18
N ASP A 101 -5.24 -3.71 8.77
CA ASP A 101 -6.03 -4.85 8.28
C ASP A 101 -6.24 -4.80 6.76
N LEU A 102 -6.14 -3.60 6.15
CA LEU A 102 -6.11 -3.38 4.71
C LEU A 102 -4.94 -2.47 4.35
N VAL A 103 -4.24 -2.84 3.27
CA VAL A 103 -3.19 -2.01 2.65
C VAL A 103 -3.46 -1.94 1.15
N ILE A 104 -3.35 -0.75 0.56
CA ILE A 104 -3.49 -0.52 -0.88
C ILE A 104 -2.29 0.26 -1.38
N GLU A 105 -1.69 -0.21 -2.48
CA GLU A 105 -0.60 0.48 -3.20
C GLU A 105 -1.01 0.75 -4.65
N VAL A 106 -0.81 1.97 -5.10
CA VAL A 106 -0.99 2.37 -6.49
C VAL A 106 0.37 2.28 -7.18
N ILE A 107 0.60 1.21 -7.90
CA ILE A 107 1.90 0.89 -8.48
C ILE A 107 2.20 1.65 -9.75
N SER A 108 3.47 2.00 -9.93
CA SER A 108 4.08 2.45 -11.18
C SER A 108 5.02 1.37 -11.73
N PRO A 109 5.56 1.51 -12.95
CA PRO A 109 6.56 0.55 -13.46
C PRO A 109 7.81 0.46 -12.58
N GLU A 110 8.17 1.58 -11.98
CA GLU A 110 9.37 1.71 -11.15
C GLU A 110 9.21 0.94 -9.82
N SER A 111 8.02 0.96 -9.22
CA SER A 111 7.72 0.27 -7.96
C SER A 111 7.23 -1.17 -8.14
N LYS A 112 6.71 -1.50 -9.35
CA LYS A 112 5.93 -2.71 -9.62
C LYS A 112 6.56 -4.02 -9.12
N THR A 113 7.86 -4.23 -9.33
CA THR A 113 8.52 -5.48 -8.91
C THR A 113 8.57 -5.55 -7.39
N ARG A 114 8.94 -4.45 -6.75
CA ARG A 114 9.06 -4.34 -5.29
C ARG A 114 7.70 -4.51 -4.60
N ASP A 115 6.67 -3.80 -5.08
CA ASP A 115 5.33 -3.87 -4.50
C ASP A 115 4.69 -5.25 -4.67
N ARG A 116 5.01 -5.95 -5.77
CA ARG A 116 4.45 -7.28 -6.04
C ARG A 116 5.17 -8.42 -5.34
N SER A 117 6.40 -8.24 -4.89
CA SER A 117 7.18 -9.30 -4.24
C SER A 117 7.57 -8.93 -2.82
N GLU A 118 8.45 -7.96 -2.65
CA GLU A 118 9.04 -7.62 -1.35
C GLU A 118 8.00 -7.04 -0.38
N LYS A 119 7.23 -6.03 -0.81
CA LYS A 119 6.16 -5.46 0.03
C LYS A 119 5.05 -6.47 0.32
N LEU A 120 4.69 -7.33 -0.67
CA LEU A 120 3.69 -8.36 -0.45
C LEU A 120 4.10 -9.32 0.68
N ASP A 121 5.34 -9.82 0.66
CA ASP A 121 5.83 -10.71 1.71
C ASP A 121 5.94 -10.00 3.06
N THR A 122 6.34 -8.72 3.03
CA THR A 122 6.40 -7.87 4.21
C THR A 122 5.02 -7.65 4.82
N TYR A 123 4.00 -7.28 4.04
CA TYR A 123 2.63 -7.11 4.53
C TYR A 123 1.98 -8.44 4.96
N ARG A 124 2.26 -9.54 4.28
CA ARG A 124 1.80 -10.88 4.69
C ARG A 124 2.31 -11.31 6.06
N SER A 125 3.46 -10.79 6.48
CA SER A 125 4.04 -11.06 7.80
C SER A 125 3.29 -10.41 8.95
N ILE A 126 2.43 -9.42 8.67
CA ILE A 126 1.60 -8.74 9.67
C ILE A 126 0.34 -9.59 9.89
N PRO A 127 0.10 -10.09 11.12
CA PRO A 127 -1.04 -10.98 11.38
C PRO A 127 -2.42 -10.33 11.13
N SER A 128 -2.54 -9.01 11.34
CA SER A 128 -3.78 -8.26 11.16
C SER A 128 -4.14 -8.01 9.70
N VAL A 129 -3.19 -8.01 8.77
CA VAL A 129 -3.45 -7.75 7.34
C VAL A 129 -4.29 -8.88 6.75
N MET A 130 -5.50 -8.52 6.33
CA MET A 130 -6.45 -9.41 5.68
C MET A 130 -6.45 -9.26 4.17
N GLU A 131 -6.19 -8.05 3.67
CA GLU A 131 -6.15 -7.76 2.25
C GLU A 131 -5.00 -6.79 1.91
N TYR A 132 -4.32 -7.11 0.80
CA TYR A 132 -3.36 -6.24 0.14
C TYR A 132 -3.80 -6.02 -1.30
N VAL A 133 -4.03 -4.77 -1.69
CA VAL A 133 -4.57 -4.40 -3.00
C VAL A 133 -3.51 -3.64 -3.79
N LEU A 134 -3.29 -4.07 -5.03
CA LEU A 134 -2.44 -3.37 -5.99
C LEU A 134 -3.29 -2.78 -7.11
N VAL A 135 -3.09 -1.50 -7.42
CA VAL A 135 -3.77 -0.78 -8.50
C VAL A 135 -2.72 -0.20 -9.45
N ASP A 136 -2.74 -0.59 -10.72
CA ASP A 136 -1.74 -0.14 -11.70
C ASP A 136 -2.12 1.25 -12.24
N SER A 137 -1.26 2.27 -12.07
CA SER A 137 -1.54 3.64 -12.51
C SER A 137 -1.42 3.87 -14.01
N ARG A 138 -0.93 2.89 -14.79
CA ARG A 138 -0.71 3.02 -16.24
C ARG A 138 -1.65 2.20 -17.09
N ARG A 139 -2.25 1.17 -16.55
CA ARG A 139 -3.22 0.31 -17.24
C ARG A 139 -4.36 -0.04 -16.30
N VAL A 140 -5.51 -0.37 -16.87
CA VAL A 140 -6.64 -0.87 -16.09
C VAL A 140 -6.31 -2.28 -15.58
N TRP A 141 -5.94 -2.35 -14.32
CA TRP A 141 -5.57 -3.60 -13.66
C TRP A 141 -5.56 -3.41 -12.15
N VAL A 142 -6.29 -4.27 -11.46
CA VAL A 142 -6.30 -4.33 -9.99
C VAL A 142 -6.03 -5.76 -9.58
N CYS A 143 -5.22 -5.97 -8.54
CA CYS A 143 -5.01 -7.29 -7.95
C CYS A 143 -5.27 -7.21 -6.45
N VAL A 144 -6.09 -8.11 -5.94
CA VAL A 144 -6.38 -8.25 -4.51
C VAL A 144 -5.76 -9.54 -4.02
N PHE A 145 -4.82 -9.42 -3.10
CA PHE A 145 -4.31 -10.54 -2.30
C PHE A 145 -5.13 -10.61 -1.01
N ARG A 146 -5.74 -11.73 -0.73
CA ARG A 146 -6.62 -11.92 0.43
C ARG A 146 -6.17 -13.08 1.30
N ARG A 147 -6.11 -12.84 2.61
CA ARG A 147 -5.85 -13.89 3.59
C ARG A 147 -7.13 -14.70 3.83
N MET A 148 -7.05 -15.98 3.54
CA MET A 148 -8.14 -16.93 3.73
C MET A 148 -8.06 -17.62 5.12
N PRO A 149 -9.12 -18.26 5.60
CA PRO A 149 -9.07 -19.12 6.78
C PRO A 149 -7.90 -20.10 6.70
N GLY A 150 -7.17 -20.27 7.80
CA GLY A 150 -5.96 -21.09 7.83
C GLY A 150 -4.69 -20.36 7.38
N GLY A 151 -4.76 -19.05 7.08
CA GLY A 151 -3.59 -18.22 6.77
C GLY A 151 -3.07 -18.33 5.34
N VAL A 152 -3.76 -19.08 4.48
CA VAL A 152 -3.44 -19.18 3.04
C VAL A 152 -3.81 -17.86 2.36
N TRP A 153 -3.00 -17.43 1.38
CA TRP A 153 -3.28 -16.24 0.58
C TRP A 153 -3.72 -16.63 -0.82
N ASN A 154 -4.85 -16.08 -1.23
CA ASN A 154 -5.34 -16.16 -2.60
C ASN A 154 -5.21 -14.78 -3.27
N ASP A 155 -5.04 -14.76 -4.58
CA ASP A 155 -5.08 -13.55 -5.36
C ASP A 155 -6.17 -13.62 -6.43
N ALA A 156 -6.71 -12.44 -6.77
CA ALA A 156 -7.66 -12.24 -7.85
C ALA A 156 -7.30 -10.97 -8.62
N VAL A 157 -7.38 -11.03 -9.94
CA VAL A 157 -7.10 -9.91 -10.85
C VAL A 157 -8.39 -9.45 -11.47
N TYR A 158 -8.57 -8.12 -11.57
CA TYR A 158 -9.78 -7.48 -12.08
C TYR A 158 -9.44 -6.53 -13.21
N GLY A 159 -10.23 -6.61 -14.29
CA GLY A 159 -10.20 -5.74 -15.46
C GLY A 159 -11.35 -4.74 -15.49
N ILE A 160 -11.51 -4.04 -16.65
CA ILE A 160 -12.40 -2.87 -16.81
C ILE A 160 -13.87 -3.15 -16.49
N ASP A 161 -14.38 -4.33 -16.88
CA ASP A 161 -15.80 -4.70 -16.77
C ASP A 161 -16.14 -5.39 -15.44
N GLU A 162 -15.17 -5.46 -14.53
CA GLU A 162 -15.30 -6.17 -13.27
C GLU A 162 -15.45 -5.22 -12.08
N THR A 163 -15.88 -5.76 -10.96
CA THR A 163 -16.03 -5.06 -9.69
C THR A 163 -15.09 -5.67 -8.68
N VAL A 164 -14.29 -4.84 -8.03
CA VAL A 164 -13.37 -5.24 -6.96
C VAL A 164 -14.11 -5.23 -5.63
N ASP A 165 -14.18 -6.38 -4.97
CA ASP A 165 -14.69 -6.48 -3.62
C ASP A 165 -13.55 -6.38 -2.61
N VAL A 166 -13.58 -5.37 -1.75
CA VAL A 166 -12.66 -5.21 -0.62
C VAL A 166 -13.42 -5.60 0.65
N HIS A 167 -13.22 -6.86 1.06
CA HIS A 167 -14.02 -7.48 2.13
C HIS A 167 -13.75 -6.87 3.50
N THR A 168 -12.52 -6.42 3.75
CA THR A 168 -12.08 -5.84 5.03
C THR A 168 -12.96 -4.66 5.44
N VAL A 169 -13.37 -3.83 4.48
CA VAL A 169 -14.21 -2.66 4.70
C VAL A 169 -15.61 -2.80 4.11
N GLY A 170 -15.93 -3.94 3.48
CA GLY A 170 -17.25 -4.26 2.96
C GLY A 170 -17.70 -3.38 1.78
N ILE A 171 -16.79 -3.03 0.87
CA ILE A 171 -17.09 -2.23 -0.32
C ILE A 171 -16.87 -3.01 -1.62
N SER A 172 -17.64 -2.61 -2.64
CA SER A 172 -17.51 -3.10 -4.01
C SER A 172 -17.27 -1.89 -4.92
N ILE A 173 -16.17 -1.89 -5.68
CA ILE A 173 -15.74 -0.78 -6.52
C ILE A 173 -15.72 -1.24 -7.98
N PRO A 174 -16.58 -0.71 -8.86
CA PRO A 174 -16.45 -0.95 -10.29
C PRO A 174 -15.09 -0.41 -10.80
N VAL A 175 -14.31 -1.26 -11.47
CA VAL A 175 -12.98 -0.88 -11.99
C VAL A 175 -13.09 0.31 -12.94
N SER A 176 -14.16 0.38 -13.74
CA SER A 176 -14.44 1.52 -14.62
C SER A 176 -14.57 2.84 -13.86
N GLU A 177 -15.21 2.85 -12.69
CA GLU A 177 -15.33 4.05 -11.84
C GLU A 177 -13.99 4.42 -11.18
N LEU A 178 -13.23 3.42 -10.73
CA LEU A 178 -11.91 3.64 -10.15
C LEU A 178 -10.98 4.35 -11.14
N TYR A 179 -11.00 3.96 -12.43
CA TYR A 179 -10.15 4.54 -13.47
C TYR A 179 -10.78 5.71 -14.25
N ALA A 180 -12.01 6.14 -13.93
CA ALA A 180 -12.68 7.23 -14.65
C ALA A 180 -11.81 8.50 -14.68
N GLY A 181 -11.66 9.14 -15.85
CA GLY A 181 -10.88 10.36 -16.04
C GLY A 181 -9.37 10.24 -15.96
N THR A 182 -8.82 9.06 -15.68
CA THR A 182 -7.35 8.85 -15.67
C THR A 182 -6.74 8.78 -17.07
N GLY A 183 -7.57 8.72 -18.11
CA GLY A 183 -7.16 8.49 -19.51
C GLY A 183 -6.80 7.02 -19.81
N ARG A 184 -6.88 6.10 -18.82
CA ARG A 184 -6.52 4.69 -18.98
C ARG A 184 -7.63 3.87 -19.60
N LEU A 185 -8.89 4.25 -19.38
CA LEU A 185 -10.05 3.60 -20.00
C LEU A 185 -9.98 3.67 -21.53
N LEU A 186 -9.62 4.85 -22.08
CA LEU A 186 -9.48 5.05 -23.52
C LEU A 186 -8.36 4.20 -24.15
N ALA A 187 -7.35 3.83 -23.37
CA ALA A 187 -6.25 2.98 -23.83
C ALA A 187 -6.59 1.48 -23.76
N ALA A 188 -7.50 1.09 -22.86
CA ALA A 188 -7.98 -0.30 -22.74
C ALA A 188 -8.92 -0.70 -23.87
N GLU A 189 -9.62 0.27 -24.49
CA GLU A 189 -10.55 0.05 -25.61
C GLU A 189 -9.87 0.01 -27.00
N ARG A 190 -8.55 0.20 -27.07
CA ARG A 190 -7.80 0.09 -28.33
C ARG A 190 -7.23 -1.32 -28.47
N PRO A 191 -7.62 -2.07 -29.52
CA PRO A 191 -7.09 -3.39 -29.80
C PRO A 191 -5.60 -3.36 -30.15
#